data_16306609843f36bf87da7552e74b6636
#
_entry.id   16306609843f36bf87da7552e74b6636
#
_cell.length_a   1.000
_cell.length_b   1.000
_cell.length_c   1.000
_cell.angle_alpha   90.00
_cell.angle_beta   90.00
_cell.angle_gamma   90.00
#
_symmetry.space_group_name_H-M   'P 1'
#
loop_
_entity.id
_entity.type
_entity.pdbx_description
1 polymer ?
#
loop_
_entity_poly.entity_id
_entity_poly.type
_entity_poly.pdbx_seq_one_letter_code
_entity_poly.pdbx_strand_id
1 'polypeptide(L)'
;NFTTGQDEVTGIDAVIITHEHTDHLHVDSLKKVLANNPSARVITNTAVSNILEAEGIPCEIVDHKEETSVNGLLVQGYGDTHVEIYMSIPPVENTGYMIGERLFYPGDAFYDPKVPVDILALPVAGPLMKISDAIEYCRTIHPKSAFPVHDGMYKDPARFSRIPAMILEKVH
;
A
#
# COMPACT_ATOMS: atom_id res chain seq x y z
N ASN A 1 -7.22 11.80 -4.41
CA ASN A 1 -8.03 12.25 -3.28
C ASN A 1 -9.47 11.78 -3.36
N PHE A 2 -9.73 10.53 -3.06
CA PHE A 2 -11.08 9.97 -3.02
C PHE A 2 -11.74 10.14 -1.65
N THR A 3 -10.95 10.49 -0.62
CA THR A 3 -11.41 10.76 0.74
C THR A 3 -10.96 12.13 1.22
N THR A 4 -11.65 12.72 2.17
CA THR A 4 -11.33 14.03 2.76
C THR A 4 -10.66 13.84 4.12
N GLY A 5 -9.77 14.79 4.50
CA GLY A 5 -9.16 14.82 5.82
C GLY A 5 -7.88 13.97 5.98
N GLN A 6 -7.44 13.25 4.96
CA GLN A 6 -6.18 12.49 5.03
C GLN A 6 -4.96 13.39 5.19
N ASP A 7 -5.00 14.57 4.61
CA ASP A 7 -3.95 15.57 4.68
C ASP A 7 -3.95 16.39 5.98
N GLU A 8 -4.92 16.13 6.88
CA GLU A 8 -5.01 16.74 8.21
C GLU A 8 -4.37 15.87 9.32
N VAL A 9 -3.87 14.69 8.98
CA VAL A 9 -3.29 13.76 9.96
C VAL A 9 -2.10 14.37 10.69
N THR A 10 -2.00 14.12 11.98
CA THR A 10 -0.89 14.57 12.85
C THR A 10 -0.37 13.44 13.72
N GLY A 11 0.86 13.61 14.23
CA GLY A 11 1.47 12.63 15.16
C GLY A 11 1.93 11.34 14.49
N ILE A 12 2.28 11.39 13.20
CA ILE A 12 2.83 10.25 12.47
C ILE A 12 4.35 10.34 12.38
N ASP A 13 5.00 9.19 12.37
CA ASP A 13 6.46 9.05 12.27
C ASP A 13 6.94 8.83 10.83
N ALA A 14 6.09 8.26 9.98
CA ALA A 14 6.40 8.03 8.57
C ALA A 14 5.17 8.03 7.67
N VAL A 15 5.40 8.35 6.39
CA VAL A 15 4.50 8.11 5.26
C VAL A 15 5.16 7.07 4.38
N ILE A 16 4.44 5.99 4.06
CA ILE A 16 4.93 4.92 3.20
C ILE A 16 4.11 4.95 1.91
N ILE A 17 4.81 4.98 0.75
CA ILE A 17 4.19 5.12 -0.57
C ILE A 17 4.65 3.95 -1.44
N THR A 18 3.70 3.18 -1.96
CA THR A 18 3.98 1.95 -2.71
C THR A 18 4.29 2.19 -4.18
N HIS A 19 3.66 3.19 -4.80
CA HIS A 19 3.82 3.49 -6.22
C HIS A 19 3.29 4.88 -6.60
N GLU A 20 3.49 5.27 -7.86
CA GLU A 20 3.34 6.64 -8.36
C GLU A 20 1.91 7.03 -8.79
N HIS A 21 0.93 6.11 -8.82
CA HIS A 21 -0.42 6.46 -9.24
C HIS A 21 -1.05 7.52 -8.33
N THR A 22 -1.88 8.38 -8.91
CA THR A 22 -2.40 9.59 -8.25
C THR A 22 -3.33 9.32 -7.07
N ASP A 23 -3.84 8.13 -6.92
CA ASP A 23 -4.62 7.66 -5.78
C ASP A 23 -3.73 7.14 -4.62
N HIS A 24 -2.44 6.87 -4.89
CA HIS A 24 -1.42 6.52 -3.90
C HIS A 24 -0.43 7.65 -3.63
N LEU A 25 -0.08 8.44 -4.65
CA LEU A 25 0.77 9.62 -4.51
C LEU A 25 0.02 10.88 -4.99
N HIS A 26 -0.36 11.74 -4.05
CA HIS A 26 -0.84 13.09 -4.33
C HIS A 26 0.08 14.10 -3.65
N VAL A 27 0.98 14.72 -4.44
CA VAL A 27 2.08 15.55 -3.94
C VAL A 27 1.59 16.69 -3.05
N ASP A 28 0.52 17.40 -3.43
CA ASP A 28 0.00 18.51 -2.62
C ASP A 28 -0.53 18.05 -1.26
N SER A 29 -1.18 16.89 -1.20
CA SER A 29 -1.61 16.31 0.08
C SER A 29 -0.42 15.85 0.91
N LEU A 30 0.59 15.25 0.28
CA LEU A 30 1.82 14.86 0.97
C LEU A 30 2.53 16.08 1.59
N LYS A 31 2.64 17.18 0.84
CA LYS A 31 3.21 18.44 1.37
C LYS A 31 2.46 18.93 2.61
N LYS A 32 1.13 18.83 2.64
CA LYS A 32 0.32 19.19 3.82
C LYS A 32 0.56 18.25 4.99
N VAL A 33 0.57 16.93 4.73
CA VAL A 33 0.89 15.93 5.76
C VAL A 33 2.25 16.21 6.39
N LEU A 34 3.27 16.49 5.58
CA LEU A 34 4.62 16.81 6.07
C LEU A 34 4.67 18.14 6.81
N ALA A 35 3.91 19.15 6.38
CA ALA A 35 3.79 20.40 7.11
C ALA A 35 3.20 20.22 8.52
N ASN A 36 2.23 19.31 8.67
CA ASN A 36 1.65 18.96 9.96
C ASN A 36 2.54 18.02 10.79
N ASN A 37 3.50 17.35 10.14
CA ASN A 37 4.38 16.33 10.75
C ASN A 37 5.83 16.53 10.27
N PRO A 38 6.52 17.61 10.68
CA PRO A 38 7.82 18.00 10.11
C PRO A 38 8.96 17.00 10.39
N SER A 39 8.78 16.08 11.32
CA SER A 39 9.72 15.00 11.62
C SER A 39 9.38 13.67 10.94
N ALA A 40 8.25 13.59 10.26
CA ALA A 40 7.85 12.37 9.57
C ALA A 40 8.79 12.10 8.39
N ARG A 41 9.21 10.84 8.27
CA ARG A 41 10.02 10.35 7.14
C ARG A 41 9.10 9.91 6.01
N VAL A 42 9.54 10.08 4.76
CA VAL A 42 8.87 9.47 3.60
C VAL A 42 9.69 8.28 3.17
N ILE A 43 9.04 7.11 3.08
CA ILE A 43 9.65 5.85 2.66
C ILE A 43 8.94 5.40 1.38
N THR A 44 9.70 5.08 0.35
CA THR A 44 9.13 4.75 -0.95
C THR A 44 10.13 3.97 -1.82
N ASN A 45 9.75 3.69 -3.08
CA ASN A 45 10.60 3.06 -4.08
C ASN A 45 11.31 4.09 -4.99
N THR A 46 12.17 3.61 -5.86
CA THR A 46 12.95 4.44 -6.77
C THR A 46 12.07 5.27 -7.71
N ALA A 47 10.99 4.73 -8.29
CA ALA A 47 10.14 5.48 -9.21
C ALA A 47 9.46 6.67 -8.54
N VAL A 48 8.89 6.47 -7.36
CA VAL A 48 8.28 7.55 -6.57
C VAL A 48 9.33 8.56 -6.10
N SER A 49 10.52 8.09 -5.71
CA SER A 49 11.58 9.00 -5.24
C SER A 49 12.00 10.00 -6.30
N ASN A 50 12.06 9.61 -7.58
CA ASN A 50 12.35 10.51 -8.70
C ASN A 50 11.32 11.65 -8.83
N ILE A 51 10.05 11.35 -8.58
CA ILE A 51 8.98 12.36 -8.57
C ILE A 51 9.14 13.30 -7.37
N LEU A 52 9.41 12.75 -6.19
CA LEU A 52 9.56 13.52 -4.96
C LEU A 52 10.80 14.43 -4.98
N GLU A 53 11.89 13.96 -5.58
CA GLU A 53 13.12 14.74 -5.77
C GLU A 53 12.84 15.98 -6.63
N ALA A 54 12.10 15.84 -7.74
CA ALA A 54 11.69 16.94 -8.59
C ALA A 54 10.82 17.99 -7.86
N GLU A 55 10.12 17.57 -6.81
CA GLU A 55 9.27 18.39 -5.95
C GLU A 55 9.99 18.92 -4.68
N GLY A 56 11.28 18.58 -4.53
CA GLY A 56 12.09 18.96 -3.38
C GLY A 56 11.66 18.30 -2.06
N ILE A 57 11.02 17.13 -2.12
CA ILE A 57 10.57 16.38 -0.94
C ILE A 57 11.60 15.28 -0.65
N PRO A 58 12.31 15.34 0.49
CA PRO A 58 13.25 14.30 0.87
C PRO A 58 12.52 12.99 1.17
N CYS A 59 13.07 11.87 0.67
CA CYS A 59 12.55 10.55 0.95
C CYS A 59 13.69 9.54 1.10
N GLU A 60 13.36 8.40 1.65
CA GLU A 60 14.24 7.24 1.76
C GLU A 60 13.73 6.15 0.84
N ILE A 61 14.65 5.62 0.02
CA ILE A 61 14.35 4.55 -0.92
C ILE A 61 14.48 3.21 -0.17
N VAL A 62 13.44 2.39 -0.29
CA VAL A 62 13.40 1.02 0.21
C VAL A 62 12.75 0.16 -0.86
N ASP A 63 13.53 -0.27 -1.80
CA ASP A 63 13.13 -1.15 -2.90
C ASP A 63 13.00 -2.61 -2.48
N HIS A 64 12.71 -3.49 -3.43
CA HIS A 64 12.62 -4.92 -3.18
C HIS A 64 13.87 -5.49 -2.51
N LYS A 65 13.70 -6.17 -1.35
CA LYS A 65 14.75 -6.74 -0.47
C LYS A 65 15.59 -5.72 0.27
N GLU A 66 15.21 -4.46 0.24
CA GLU A 66 15.81 -3.43 1.08
C GLU A 66 14.99 -3.24 2.35
N GLU A 67 15.60 -2.62 3.35
CA GLU A 67 14.95 -2.38 4.63
C GLU A 67 15.45 -1.12 5.30
N THR A 68 14.61 -0.55 6.13
CA THR A 68 14.94 0.55 7.04
C THR A 68 14.21 0.36 8.37
N SER A 69 14.41 1.26 9.31
CA SER A 69 13.61 1.26 10.55
C SER A 69 13.13 2.66 10.92
N VAL A 70 11.92 2.75 11.44
CA VAL A 70 11.31 3.96 11.97
C VAL A 70 10.98 3.73 13.44
N ASN A 71 11.63 4.48 14.33
CA ASN A 71 11.46 4.34 15.78
C ASN A 71 11.59 2.89 16.30
N GLY A 72 12.51 2.12 15.69
CA GLY A 72 12.73 0.71 16.02
C GLY A 72 11.75 -0.27 15.35
N LEU A 73 10.81 0.21 14.55
CA LEU A 73 9.91 -0.62 13.75
C LEU A 73 10.55 -0.86 12.38
N LEU A 74 10.81 -2.12 12.04
CA LEU A 74 11.40 -2.51 10.77
C LEU A 74 10.40 -2.29 9.62
N VAL A 75 10.87 -1.76 8.49
CA VAL A 75 10.12 -1.58 7.24
C VAL A 75 10.92 -2.22 6.11
N GLN A 76 10.34 -3.22 5.46
CA GLN A 76 11.00 -4.01 4.42
C GLN A 76 10.22 -3.95 3.11
N GLY A 77 10.92 -3.76 1.99
CA GLY A 77 10.36 -3.69 0.65
C GLY A 77 10.22 -5.08 -0.01
N TYR A 78 9.07 -5.33 -0.65
CA TYR A 78 8.74 -6.58 -1.34
C TYR A 78 8.04 -6.32 -2.68
N GLY A 79 8.56 -6.94 -3.74
CA GLY A 79 8.03 -6.79 -5.09
C GLY A 79 8.52 -5.51 -5.76
N ASP A 80 8.30 -5.43 -7.07
CA ASP A 80 8.82 -4.36 -7.92
C ASP A 80 7.83 -3.96 -9.04
N THR A 81 6.68 -4.62 -9.14
CA THR A 81 5.79 -4.47 -10.28
C THR A 81 4.33 -4.39 -9.86
N HIS A 82 3.62 -3.41 -10.37
CA HIS A 82 2.17 -3.25 -10.24
C HIS A 82 1.42 -4.35 -11.02
N VAL A 83 0.21 -4.70 -10.59
CA VAL A 83 -0.68 -5.59 -11.37
C VAL A 83 -0.90 -5.00 -12.77
N GLU A 84 -0.89 -5.86 -13.79
CA GLU A 84 -1.15 -5.43 -15.18
C GLU A 84 -2.52 -4.77 -15.29
N ILE A 85 -2.55 -3.54 -15.81
CA ILE A 85 -3.78 -2.79 -16.07
C ILE A 85 -4.38 -3.22 -17.41
N TYR A 86 -3.56 -3.21 -18.44
CA TYR A 86 -3.92 -3.60 -19.79
C TYR A 86 -2.65 -3.84 -20.61
N MET A 87 -2.68 -4.83 -21.50
CA MET A 87 -1.53 -5.30 -22.30
C MET A 87 -0.67 -4.21 -22.97
N SER A 88 -1.28 -3.06 -23.34
CA SER A 88 -0.57 -1.95 -23.98
C SER A 88 -0.10 -0.86 -23.01
N ILE A 89 -0.40 -0.98 -21.71
CA ILE A 89 0.03 -0.04 -20.68
C ILE A 89 1.14 -0.71 -19.89
N PRO A 90 2.39 -0.21 -19.97
CA PRO A 90 3.46 -0.78 -19.16
C PRO A 90 3.11 -0.70 -17.67
N PRO A 91 3.36 -1.75 -16.88
CA PRO A 91 3.18 -1.66 -15.44
C PRO A 91 4.19 -0.67 -14.86
N VAL A 92 3.74 0.09 -13.86
CA VAL A 92 4.62 0.94 -13.06
C VAL A 92 5.31 0.11 -11.97
N GLU A 93 6.36 0.65 -11.38
CA GLU A 93 6.99 0.06 -10.22
C GLU A 93 6.04 0.12 -9.02
N ASN A 94 5.92 -0.99 -8.28
CA ASN A 94 5.14 -1.07 -7.05
C ASN A 94 5.90 -1.89 -6.02
N THR A 95 6.22 -1.29 -4.90
CA THR A 95 6.83 -1.98 -3.76
C THR A 95 5.82 -2.11 -2.63
N GLY A 96 5.51 -3.35 -2.27
CA GLY A 96 4.76 -3.64 -1.05
C GLY A 96 5.66 -3.53 0.18
N TYR A 97 5.10 -3.23 1.33
CA TYR A 97 5.89 -3.05 2.56
C TYR A 97 5.41 -3.95 3.69
N MET A 98 6.38 -4.66 4.28
CA MET A 98 6.21 -5.34 5.55
C MET A 98 6.62 -4.41 6.67
N ILE A 99 5.73 -4.18 7.64
CA ILE A 99 5.92 -3.24 8.73
C ILE A 99 5.93 -4.00 10.05
N GLY A 100 7.05 -3.92 10.78
CA GLY A 100 7.25 -4.56 12.06
C GLY A 100 7.11 -6.09 12.00
N GLU A 101 7.48 -6.70 10.87
CA GLU A 101 7.42 -8.14 10.62
C GLU A 101 6.00 -8.73 10.78
N ARG A 102 4.96 -7.90 10.73
CA ARG A 102 3.58 -8.28 11.04
C ARG A 102 2.56 -7.81 10.02
N LEU A 103 2.57 -6.52 9.67
CA LEU A 103 1.63 -5.92 8.73
C LEU A 103 2.23 -5.89 7.34
N PHE A 104 1.59 -6.56 6.39
CA PHE A 104 1.97 -6.46 4.99
C PHE A 104 0.95 -5.66 4.20
N TYR A 105 1.43 -4.61 3.54
CA TYR A 105 0.68 -3.80 2.58
C TYR A 105 1.29 -3.97 1.19
N PRO A 106 0.67 -4.72 0.28
CA PRO A 106 1.24 -5.03 -1.04
C PRO A 106 1.17 -3.87 -2.04
N GLY A 107 0.46 -2.77 -1.72
CA GLY A 107 0.08 -1.78 -2.73
C GLY A 107 -0.92 -2.38 -3.71
N ASP A 108 -0.79 -2.05 -4.99
CA ASP A 108 -1.63 -2.57 -6.08
C ASP A 108 -0.96 -3.76 -6.79
N ALA A 109 -0.54 -4.71 -5.98
CA ALA A 109 0.07 -5.96 -6.43
C ALA A 109 -0.41 -7.14 -5.57
N PHE A 110 -0.39 -8.33 -6.15
CA PHE A 110 -0.63 -9.59 -5.44
C PHE A 110 0.69 -10.33 -5.18
N TYR A 111 1.67 -9.58 -4.67
CA TYR A 111 2.99 -10.12 -4.38
C TYR A 111 2.97 -10.98 -3.12
N ASP A 112 3.51 -12.19 -3.20
CA ASP A 112 3.70 -13.07 -2.05
C ASP A 112 5.11 -12.85 -1.46
N PRO A 113 5.23 -12.28 -0.24
CA PRO A 113 6.52 -11.97 0.36
C PRO A 113 7.31 -13.21 0.76
N LYS A 114 6.71 -14.42 0.74
CA LYS A 114 7.30 -15.69 1.15
C LYS A 114 7.77 -15.73 2.61
N VAL A 115 7.21 -14.87 3.44
CA VAL A 115 7.40 -14.82 4.89
C VAL A 115 6.04 -14.79 5.58
N PRO A 116 5.94 -15.19 6.86
CA PRO A 116 4.67 -15.12 7.58
C PRO A 116 4.10 -13.71 7.62
N VAL A 117 2.80 -13.59 7.38
CA VAL A 117 2.05 -12.33 7.46
C VAL A 117 1.01 -12.46 8.57
N ASP A 118 1.12 -11.63 9.60
CA ASP A 118 0.11 -11.60 10.66
C ASP A 118 -1.14 -10.85 10.21
N ILE A 119 -0.94 -9.68 9.60
CA ILE A 119 -2.00 -8.78 9.19
C ILE A 119 -1.78 -8.41 7.72
N LEU A 120 -2.78 -8.64 6.88
CA LEU A 120 -2.75 -8.25 5.48
C LEU A 120 -3.67 -7.05 5.23
N ALA A 121 -3.11 -5.95 4.74
CA ALA A 121 -3.89 -4.88 4.14
C ALA A 121 -4.28 -5.33 2.71
N LEU A 122 -5.46 -5.91 2.57
CA LEU A 122 -5.91 -6.60 1.35
C LEU A 122 -6.51 -5.61 0.36
N PRO A 123 -5.91 -5.39 -0.83
CA PRO A 123 -6.55 -4.60 -1.87
C PRO A 123 -7.79 -5.35 -2.39
N VAL A 124 -8.98 -4.73 -2.28
CA VAL A 124 -10.26 -5.37 -2.63
C VAL A 124 -10.97 -4.73 -3.81
N ALA A 125 -10.44 -3.65 -4.33
CA ALA A 125 -11.02 -2.88 -5.42
C ALA A 125 -9.93 -2.29 -6.31
N GLY A 126 -10.31 -1.95 -7.52
CA GLY A 126 -9.45 -1.32 -8.51
C GLY A 126 -9.96 -1.65 -9.91
N PRO A 127 -9.68 -0.83 -10.93
CA PRO A 127 -10.08 -1.12 -12.30
C PRO A 127 -9.43 -2.38 -12.85
N LEU A 128 -8.48 -2.96 -12.13
CA LEU A 128 -7.51 -3.96 -12.60
C LEU A 128 -7.71 -5.33 -11.98
N MET A 129 -8.56 -5.46 -10.95
CA MET A 129 -8.72 -6.70 -10.22
C MET A 129 -10.16 -7.14 -10.12
N LYS A 130 -10.35 -8.44 -10.09
CA LYS A 130 -11.62 -9.05 -9.69
C LYS A 130 -11.56 -9.31 -8.19
N ILE A 131 -12.70 -9.26 -7.53
CA ILE A 131 -12.79 -9.61 -6.11
C ILE A 131 -12.31 -11.04 -5.83
N SER A 132 -12.45 -11.95 -6.82
CA SER A 132 -11.90 -13.30 -6.76
C SER A 132 -10.38 -13.31 -6.58
N ASP A 133 -9.68 -12.40 -7.25
CA ASP A 133 -8.22 -12.36 -7.22
C ASP A 133 -7.73 -11.95 -5.83
N ALA A 134 -8.39 -10.98 -5.21
CA ALA A 134 -8.14 -10.58 -3.82
C ALA A 134 -8.39 -11.73 -2.83
N ILE A 135 -9.47 -12.49 -3.02
CA ILE A 135 -9.80 -13.63 -2.17
C ILE A 135 -8.75 -14.75 -2.30
N GLU A 136 -8.37 -15.12 -3.53
CA GLU A 136 -7.35 -16.15 -3.75
C GLU A 136 -5.96 -15.68 -3.28
N TYR A 137 -5.66 -14.40 -3.42
CA TYR A 137 -4.44 -13.83 -2.85
C TYR A 137 -4.42 -13.96 -1.32
N CYS A 138 -5.48 -13.56 -0.64
CA CYS A 138 -5.57 -13.72 0.81
C CYS A 138 -5.42 -15.18 1.25
N ARG A 139 -6.00 -16.13 0.50
CA ARG A 139 -5.83 -17.58 0.75
C ARG A 139 -4.38 -18.02 0.55
N THR A 140 -3.69 -17.47 -0.43
CA THR A 140 -2.27 -17.79 -0.72
C THR A 140 -1.36 -17.28 0.39
N ILE A 141 -1.57 -16.05 0.83
CA ILE A 141 -0.79 -15.42 1.91
C ILE A 141 -1.09 -16.07 3.27
N HIS A 142 -2.33 -16.51 3.48
CA HIS A 142 -2.78 -17.15 4.72
C HIS A 142 -2.50 -16.32 5.99
N PRO A 143 -2.90 -15.03 6.02
CA PRO A 143 -2.63 -14.16 7.15
C PRO A 143 -3.50 -14.54 8.37
N LYS A 144 -3.06 -14.17 9.59
CA LYS A 144 -3.90 -14.34 10.79
C LYS A 144 -5.14 -13.44 10.78
N SER A 145 -5.03 -12.28 10.13
CA SER A 145 -6.15 -11.35 9.91
C SER A 145 -5.91 -10.51 8.66
N ALA A 146 -6.98 -10.01 8.07
CA ALA A 146 -6.92 -9.09 6.95
C ALA A 146 -7.94 -7.96 7.13
N PHE A 147 -7.63 -6.78 6.60
CA PHE A 147 -8.59 -5.69 6.48
C PHE A 147 -8.57 -5.14 5.04
N PRO A 148 -9.72 -4.69 4.52
CA PRO A 148 -9.79 -4.20 3.16
C PRO A 148 -9.11 -2.84 3.03
N VAL A 149 -8.43 -2.65 1.90
CA VAL A 149 -7.90 -1.37 1.43
C VAL A 149 -8.27 -1.16 -0.03
N HIS A 150 -7.99 0.03 -0.56
CA HIS A 150 -8.27 0.41 -1.95
C HIS A 150 -9.77 0.43 -2.33
N ASP A 151 -10.66 0.51 -1.36
CA ASP A 151 -12.11 0.54 -1.56
C ASP A 151 -12.74 1.95 -1.50
N GLY A 152 -11.92 2.98 -1.27
CA GLY A 152 -12.34 4.37 -1.13
C GLY A 152 -12.95 5.00 -2.40
N MET A 153 -12.83 4.36 -3.56
CA MET A 153 -13.46 4.80 -4.80
C MET A 153 -14.95 4.46 -4.88
N TYR A 154 -15.46 3.62 -4.00
CA TYR A 154 -16.86 3.21 -4.01
C TYR A 154 -17.71 4.07 -3.08
N LYS A 155 -18.96 4.34 -3.49
CA LYS A 155 -19.95 5.05 -2.64
C LYS A 155 -20.33 4.26 -1.39
N ASP A 156 -20.24 2.94 -1.45
CA ASP A 156 -20.52 2.02 -0.34
C ASP A 156 -19.38 1.00 -0.25
N PRO A 157 -18.24 1.35 0.37
CA PRO A 157 -17.10 0.44 0.52
C PRO A 157 -17.47 -0.85 1.24
N ALA A 158 -18.35 -0.78 2.25
CA ALA A 158 -18.76 -1.93 3.04
C ALA A 158 -19.42 -3.04 2.20
N ARG A 159 -20.05 -2.70 1.08
CA ARG A 159 -20.68 -3.68 0.20
C ARG A 159 -19.65 -4.61 -0.46
N PHE A 160 -18.51 -4.08 -0.85
CA PHE A 160 -17.44 -4.84 -1.51
C PHE A 160 -16.60 -5.62 -0.50
N SER A 161 -16.36 -5.06 0.67
CA SER A 161 -15.62 -5.72 1.75
C SER A 161 -16.36 -6.92 2.35
N ARG A 162 -17.70 -6.96 2.25
CA ARG A 162 -18.51 -8.09 2.74
C ARG A 162 -18.28 -9.40 1.97
N ILE A 163 -18.02 -9.34 0.67
CA ILE A 163 -17.84 -10.57 -0.14
C ILE A 163 -16.58 -11.32 0.29
N PRO A 164 -15.40 -10.72 0.36
CA PRO A 164 -14.22 -11.39 0.91
C PRO A 164 -14.44 -11.91 2.34
N ALA A 165 -15.01 -11.11 3.24
CA ALA A 165 -15.28 -11.52 4.60
C ALA A 165 -16.14 -12.78 4.67
N MET A 166 -17.28 -12.81 3.96
CA MET A 166 -18.18 -13.98 3.91
C MET A 166 -17.53 -15.26 3.39
N ILE A 167 -16.56 -15.13 2.49
CA ILE A 167 -15.89 -16.28 1.85
C ILE A 167 -14.71 -16.74 2.71
N LEU A 168 -13.93 -15.81 3.26
CA LEU A 168 -12.75 -16.10 4.05
C LEU A 168 -13.10 -16.56 5.47
N GLU A 169 -14.16 -16.05 6.11
CA GLU A 169 -14.65 -16.52 7.41
C GLU A 169 -15.09 -18.00 7.40
N LYS A 170 -15.39 -18.58 6.24
CA LYS A 170 -15.80 -19.99 6.09
C LYS A 170 -14.61 -20.95 5.94
N VAL A 171 -13.40 -20.46 6.00
CA VAL A 171 -12.18 -21.26 5.72
C VAL A 171 -11.37 -21.52 7.01
N HIS A 172 -11.89 -21.11 8.18
CA HIS A 172 -11.32 -21.38 9.50
C HIS A 172 -12.08 -22.45 10.24
#